data_c3f21d03f8e132272e3929e84b4adce0
#
_entry.id   c3f21d03f8e132272e3929e84b4adce0
#
_cell.length_a   1.000
_cell.length_b   1.000
_cell.length_c   1.000
_cell.angle_alpha   90.00
_cell.angle_beta   90.00
_cell.angle_gamma   90.00
#
_symmetry.space_group_name_H-M   'P 1'
#
loop_
_entity.id
_entity.type
_entity.pdbx_description
1 polymer ?
#
loop_
_entity_poly.entity_id
_entity_poly.type
_entity_poly.pdbx_seq_one_letter_code
_entity_poly.pdbx_strand_id
1 'polypeptide(L)'
;VPDVYQGAPTAVTLYVGTAPKLGALALAIRILVEGLPAVGDLWQLMLAALAVLSLVLGNVAAIAQTNLKRMLAYSTIAHVGFILLGFVAGTPEGIQAALFYTLVYVIMAAGSFGFLVLLSSRGEEVEELEDLRGLWQRSPWFALMMVLLMVSMIGVPPLAGFYAKWWVLSALLEADYVGLALVALVASVIGAYYYLRVIRL
;
A
#
# COMPACT_ATOMS: atom_id res chain seq x y z
N VAL A 1 3.92 -8.91 -10.03
CA VAL A 1 3.10 -8.92 -8.80
C VAL A 1 1.61 -9.00 -9.15
N PRO A 2 1.02 -8.12 -9.99
CA PRO A 2 -0.44 -8.12 -10.23
C PRO A 2 -0.96 -9.44 -10.79
N ASP A 3 -0.27 -10.06 -11.73
CA ASP A 3 -0.68 -11.33 -12.34
C ASP A 3 -0.64 -12.50 -11.34
N VAL A 4 0.35 -12.49 -10.42
CA VAL A 4 0.43 -13.48 -9.34
C VAL A 4 -0.74 -13.31 -8.36
N TYR A 5 -1.08 -12.07 -8.00
CA TYR A 5 -2.19 -11.82 -7.07
C TYR A 5 -3.54 -12.18 -7.68
N GLN A 6 -3.73 -11.92 -8.96
CA GLN A 6 -4.96 -12.26 -9.67
C GLN A 6 -5.09 -13.77 -9.88
N GLY A 7 -4.01 -14.44 -10.31
CA GLY A 7 -4.05 -15.86 -10.67
C GLY A 7 -3.94 -16.83 -9.49
N ALA A 8 -3.53 -16.36 -8.31
CA ALA A 8 -3.43 -17.20 -7.12
C ALA A 8 -4.76 -17.24 -6.36
N PRO A 9 -5.08 -18.34 -5.64
CA PRO A 9 -6.18 -18.35 -4.68
C PRO A 9 -6.06 -17.21 -3.68
N THR A 10 -7.17 -16.59 -3.30
CA THR A 10 -7.17 -15.38 -2.46
C THR A 10 -6.43 -15.57 -1.12
N ALA A 11 -6.50 -16.78 -0.53
CA ALA A 11 -5.75 -17.11 0.69
C ALA A 11 -4.22 -17.09 0.47
N VAL A 12 -3.74 -17.52 -0.71
CA VAL A 12 -2.32 -17.44 -1.08
C VAL A 12 -1.92 -15.99 -1.32
N THR A 13 -2.76 -15.21 -1.99
CA THR A 13 -2.55 -13.78 -2.22
C THR A 13 -2.45 -13.02 -0.90
N LEU A 14 -3.28 -13.34 0.09
CA LEU A 14 -3.21 -12.79 1.44
C LEU A 14 -1.82 -13.01 2.05
N TYR A 15 -1.29 -14.23 1.99
CA TYR A 15 0.04 -14.53 2.55
C TYR A 15 1.15 -13.80 1.80
N VAL A 16 1.19 -13.92 0.47
CA VAL A 16 2.23 -13.29 -0.38
C VAL A 16 2.15 -11.77 -0.31
N GLY A 17 0.95 -11.23 -0.16
CA GLY A 17 0.69 -9.79 -0.03
C GLY A 17 1.12 -9.17 1.30
N THR A 18 1.43 -9.98 2.32
CA THR A 18 1.65 -9.51 3.70
C THR A 18 2.99 -9.95 4.28
N ALA A 19 3.11 -11.17 4.74
CA ALA A 19 4.25 -11.65 5.52
C ALA A 19 5.63 -11.46 4.84
N PRO A 20 5.83 -11.75 3.53
CA PRO A 20 7.13 -11.58 2.88
C PRO A 20 7.62 -10.13 2.86
N LYS A 21 6.73 -9.14 2.94
CA LYS A 21 7.13 -7.73 2.94
C LYS A 21 7.85 -7.31 4.21
N LEU A 22 7.49 -7.89 5.36
CA LEU A 22 8.22 -7.64 6.62
C LEU A 22 9.65 -8.18 6.53
N GLY A 23 9.83 -9.38 5.97
CA GLY A 23 11.15 -9.95 5.73
C GLY A 23 11.97 -9.13 4.72
N ALA A 24 11.35 -8.70 3.63
CA ALA A 24 11.99 -7.86 2.63
C ALA A 24 12.43 -6.51 3.20
N LEU A 25 11.60 -5.88 4.05
CA LEU A 25 11.95 -4.63 4.74
C LEU A 25 13.14 -4.84 5.69
N ALA A 26 13.10 -5.89 6.51
CA ALA A 26 14.20 -6.21 7.43
C ALA A 26 15.52 -6.45 6.66
N LEU A 27 15.45 -7.17 5.54
CA LEU A 27 16.59 -7.39 4.66
C LEU A 27 17.11 -6.07 4.05
N ALA A 28 16.19 -5.19 3.60
CA ALA A 28 16.56 -3.88 3.05
C ALA A 28 17.30 -3.02 4.09
N ILE A 29 16.84 -2.98 5.33
CA ILE A 29 17.52 -2.26 6.43
C ILE A 29 18.90 -2.83 6.64
N ARG A 30 19.04 -4.15 6.76
CA ARG A 30 20.35 -4.81 6.97
C ARG A 30 21.33 -4.56 5.84
N ILE A 31 20.88 -4.62 4.60
CA ILE A 31 21.78 -4.46 3.44
C ILE A 31 22.10 -2.99 3.20
N LEU A 32 21.08 -2.13 3.12
CA LEU A 32 21.28 -0.75 2.68
C LEU A 32 21.78 0.14 3.83
N VAL A 33 21.13 0.07 4.98
CA VAL A 33 21.44 1.00 6.09
C VAL A 33 22.67 0.53 6.88
N GLU A 34 22.75 -0.77 7.19
CA GLU A 34 23.84 -1.31 8.00
C GLU A 34 25.03 -1.77 7.15
N GLY A 35 24.79 -2.38 5.96
CA GLY A 35 25.81 -3.00 5.11
C GLY A 35 26.47 -2.04 4.11
N LEU A 36 25.75 -1.01 3.64
CA LEU A 36 26.19 -0.10 2.59
C LEU A 36 26.11 1.39 2.97
N PRO A 37 26.48 1.80 4.20
CA PRO A 37 26.38 3.21 4.58
C PRO A 37 27.31 4.12 3.77
N ALA A 38 28.45 3.60 3.31
CA ALA A 38 29.45 4.38 2.56
C ALA A 38 28.97 4.84 1.16
N VAL A 39 27.93 4.21 0.62
CA VAL A 39 27.32 4.54 -0.68
C VAL A 39 25.86 4.97 -0.53
N GLY A 40 25.54 5.58 0.62
CA GLY A 40 24.19 6.03 0.98
C GLY A 40 23.54 6.88 -0.10
N ASP A 41 24.21 7.92 -0.56
CA ASP A 41 23.71 8.85 -1.58
C ASP A 41 23.32 8.15 -2.89
N LEU A 42 24.05 7.10 -3.29
CA LEU A 42 23.77 6.37 -4.52
C LEU A 42 22.48 5.53 -4.38
N TRP A 43 22.36 4.72 -3.33
CA TRP A 43 21.16 3.89 -3.20
C TRP A 43 19.94 4.71 -2.83
N GLN A 44 20.06 5.84 -2.12
CA GLN A 44 18.96 6.78 -1.88
C GLN A 44 18.43 7.36 -3.18
N LEU A 45 19.31 7.81 -4.09
CA LEU A 45 18.91 8.30 -5.40
C LEU A 45 18.17 7.23 -6.22
N MET A 46 18.69 6.00 -6.24
CA MET A 46 18.04 4.87 -6.91
C MET A 46 16.66 4.57 -6.30
N LEU A 47 16.55 4.55 -4.96
CA LEU A 47 15.28 4.33 -4.28
C LEU A 47 14.30 5.47 -4.51
N ALA A 48 14.75 6.72 -4.61
CA ALA A 48 13.90 7.87 -4.95
C ALA A 48 13.25 7.68 -6.32
N ALA A 49 14.05 7.31 -7.33
CA ALA A 49 13.53 7.02 -8.66
C ALA A 49 12.54 5.86 -8.66
N LEU A 50 12.87 4.75 -7.97
CA LEU A 50 11.96 3.59 -7.83
C LEU A 50 10.69 3.95 -7.07
N ALA A 51 10.77 4.77 -6.04
CA ALA A 51 9.62 5.22 -5.26
C ALA A 51 8.66 6.04 -6.13
N VAL A 52 9.17 7.03 -6.87
CA VAL A 52 8.35 7.84 -7.78
C VAL A 52 7.71 6.99 -8.85
N LEU A 53 8.45 6.09 -9.50
CA LEU A 53 7.91 5.17 -10.49
C LEU A 53 6.83 4.26 -9.89
N SER A 54 7.05 3.73 -8.69
CA SER A 54 6.08 2.89 -7.99
C SER A 54 4.81 3.66 -7.63
N LEU A 55 4.93 4.91 -7.17
CA LEU A 55 3.80 5.79 -6.87
C LEU A 55 2.98 6.10 -8.13
N VAL A 56 3.65 6.47 -9.23
CA VAL A 56 2.97 6.83 -10.47
C VAL A 56 2.34 5.61 -11.13
N LEU A 57 3.15 4.59 -11.44
CA LEU A 57 2.67 3.40 -12.16
C LEU A 57 1.65 2.61 -11.33
N GLY A 58 1.88 2.47 -10.01
CA GLY A 58 0.96 1.76 -9.13
C GLY A 58 -0.42 2.41 -9.11
N ASN A 59 -0.50 3.73 -8.94
CA ASN A 59 -1.79 4.43 -8.89
C ASN A 59 -2.48 4.49 -10.26
N VAL A 60 -1.75 4.84 -11.33
CA VAL A 60 -2.35 4.93 -12.68
C VAL A 60 -2.88 3.57 -13.13
N ALA A 61 -2.11 2.50 -12.92
CA ALA A 61 -2.54 1.17 -13.28
C ALA A 61 -3.70 0.66 -12.41
N ALA A 62 -3.74 1.00 -11.11
CA ALA A 62 -4.85 0.62 -10.22
C ALA A 62 -6.19 1.22 -10.67
N ILE A 63 -6.19 2.46 -11.17
CA ILE A 63 -7.41 3.13 -11.68
C ILE A 63 -8.06 2.34 -12.83
N ALA A 64 -7.25 1.75 -13.71
CA ALA A 64 -7.71 1.04 -14.89
C ALA A 64 -8.25 -0.37 -14.60
N GLN A 65 -8.08 -0.90 -13.37
CA GLN A 65 -8.48 -2.27 -13.06
C GLN A 65 -9.98 -2.39 -12.76
N THR A 66 -10.59 -3.47 -13.22
CA THR A 66 -11.93 -3.95 -12.83
C THR A 66 -11.85 -5.09 -11.84
N ASN A 67 -10.80 -5.91 -11.92
CA ASN A 67 -10.52 -6.98 -10.98
C ASN A 67 -9.97 -6.42 -9.66
N LEU A 68 -10.64 -6.74 -8.55
CA LEU A 68 -10.34 -6.19 -7.23
C LEU A 68 -8.98 -6.67 -6.70
N LYS A 69 -8.63 -7.95 -6.88
CA LYS A 69 -7.33 -8.49 -6.47
C LYS A 69 -6.20 -7.79 -7.22
N ARG A 70 -6.38 -7.57 -8.52
CA ARG A 70 -5.40 -6.87 -9.38
C ARG A 70 -5.29 -5.39 -9.02
N MET A 71 -6.40 -4.73 -8.72
CA MET A 71 -6.40 -3.33 -8.24
C MET A 71 -5.62 -3.21 -6.92
N LEU A 72 -5.87 -4.09 -5.95
CA LEU A 72 -5.13 -4.12 -4.68
C LEU A 72 -3.64 -4.45 -4.88
N ALA A 73 -3.29 -5.27 -5.88
CA ALA A 73 -1.90 -5.54 -6.23
C ALA A 73 -1.17 -4.29 -6.76
N TYR A 74 -1.80 -3.49 -7.61
CA TYR A 74 -1.24 -2.22 -8.06
C TYR A 74 -1.19 -1.18 -6.93
N SER A 75 -2.19 -1.16 -6.06
CA SER A 75 -2.13 -0.32 -4.86
C SER A 75 -0.96 -0.71 -3.95
N THR A 76 -0.64 -2.02 -3.86
CA THR A 76 0.55 -2.51 -3.16
C THR A 76 1.84 -1.85 -3.70
N ILE A 77 1.97 -1.74 -5.02
CA ILE A 77 3.14 -1.11 -5.64
C ILE A 77 3.22 0.36 -5.21
N ALA A 78 2.10 1.08 -5.20
CA ALA A 78 2.07 2.46 -4.71
C ALA A 78 2.45 2.57 -3.22
N HIS A 79 1.94 1.68 -2.36
CA HIS A 79 2.31 1.66 -0.94
C HIS A 79 3.79 1.35 -0.71
N VAL A 80 4.38 0.43 -1.50
CA VAL A 80 5.83 0.19 -1.48
C VAL A 80 6.59 1.47 -1.85
N GLY A 81 6.09 2.27 -2.80
CA GLY A 81 6.64 3.59 -3.09
C GLY A 81 6.76 4.48 -1.86
N PHE A 82 5.72 4.56 -1.02
CA PHE A 82 5.77 5.30 0.25
C PHE A 82 6.81 4.72 1.22
N ILE A 83 6.91 3.39 1.34
CA ILE A 83 7.90 2.73 2.20
C ILE A 83 9.33 3.09 1.75
N LEU A 84 9.59 3.05 0.44
CA LEU A 84 10.89 3.43 -0.12
C LEU A 84 11.25 4.90 0.17
N LEU A 85 10.26 5.81 0.16
CA LEU A 85 10.48 7.22 0.50
C LEU A 85 10.99 7.40 1.94
N GLY A 86 10.59 6.54 2.89
CA GLY A 86 11.14 6.55 4.23
C GLY A 86 12.64 6.25 4.26
N PHE A 87 13.13 5.33 3.40
CA PHE A 87 14.57 5.08 3.23
C PHE A 87 15.28 6.25 2.57
N VAL A 88 14.65 6.89 1.59
CA VAL A 88 15.22 8.04 0.87
C VAL A 88 15.52 9.21 1.82
N ALA A 89 14.75 9.40 2.87
CA ALA A 89 15.03 10.42 3.88
C ALA A 89 16.41 10.25 4.52
N GLY A 90 16.96 9.02 4.57
CA GLY A 90 18.31 8.73 5.05
C GLY A 90 18.52 8.98 6.55
N THR A 91 17.45 9.20 7.29
CA THR A 91 17.47 9.52 8.72
C THR A 91 16.88 8.38 9.55
N PRO A 92 17.21 8.28 10.85
CA PRO A 92 16.58 7.31 11.74
C PRO A 92 15.06 7.43 11.77
N GLU A 93 14.53 8.66 11.70
CA GLU A 93 13.10 8.97 11.66
C GLU A 93 12.45 8.44 10.37
N GLY A 94 13.14 8.55 9.23
CA GLY A 94 12.71 7.98 7.96
C GLY A 94 12.62 6.46 7.98
N ILE A 95 13.60 5.79 8.59
CA ILE A 95 13.58 4.33 8.76
C ILE A 95 12.46 3.89 9.70
N GLN A 96 12.24 4.61 10.81
CA GLN A 96 11.11 4.37 11.72
C GLN A 96 9.77 4.56 11.02
N ALA A 97 9.64 5.61 10.19
CA ALA A 97 8.45 5.86 9.37
C ALA A 97 8.20 4.71 8.38
N ALA A 98 9.24 4.20 7.70
CA ALA A 98 9.14 3.05 6.80
C ALA A 98 8.71 1.78 7.52
N LEU A 99 9.25 1.52 8.71
CA LEU A 99 8.86 0.38 9.58
C LEU A 99 7.39 0.48 9.99
N PHE A 100 6.99 1.63 10.53
CA PHE A 100 5.60 1.87 10.94
C PHE A 100 4.64 1.74 9.75
N TYR A 101 4.99 2.35 8.61
CA TYR A 101 4.19 2.24 7.39
C TYR A 101 4.00 0.79 6.96
N THR A 102 5.07 0.00 6.97
CA THR A 102 5.01 -1.41 6.58
C THR A 102 4.11 -2.21 7.51
N LEU A 103 4.20 -2.00 8.82
CA LEU A 103 3.31 -2.68 9.80
C LEU A 103 1.85 -2.32 9.57
N VAL A 104 1.53 -1.04 9.44
CA VAL A 104 0.17 -0.57 9.16
C VAL A 104 -0.33 -1.13 7.83
N TYR A 105 0.51 -1.09 6.78
CA TYR A 105 0.17 -1.61 5.46
C TYR A 105 -0.12 -3.13 5.49
N VAL A 106 0.71 -3.91 6.17
CA VAL A 106 0.49 -5.37 6.29
C VAL A 106 -0.84 -5.68 6.97
N ILE A 107 -1.21 -4.94 8.02
CA ILE A 107 -2.51 -5.10 8.69
C ILE A 107 -3.66 -4.74 7.74
N MET A 108 -3.57 -3.62 7.02
CA MET A 108 -4.60 -3.19 6.07
C MET A 108 -4.73 -4.18 4.90
N ALA A 109 -3.60 -4.67 4.37
CA ALA A 109 -3.59 -5.64 3.29
C ALA A 109 -4.15 -6.99 3.75
N ALA A 110 -3.74 -7.48 4.93
CA ALA A 110 -4.29 -8.69 5.54
C ALA A 110 -5.80 -8.57 5.75
N GLY A 111 -6.26 -7.42 6.25
CA GLY A 111 -7.69 -7.13 6.38
C GLY A 111 -8.43 -7.17 5.04
N SER A 112 -7.88 -6.54 4.00
CA SER A 112 -8.53 -6.46 2.69
C SER A 112 -8.60 -7.82 1.98
N PHE A 113 -7.50 -8.55 1.91
CA PHE A 113 -7.50 -9.89 1.31
C PHE A 113 -8.24 -10.92 2.17
N GLY A 114 -8.10 -10.84 3.51
CA GLY A 114 -8.85 -11.67 4.44
C GLY A 114 -10.36 -11.48 4.31
N PHE A 115 -10.79 -10.22 4.10
CA PHE A 115 -12.17 -9.88 3.81
C PHE A 115 -12.66 -10.55 2.51
N LEU A 116 -11.86 -10.54 1.44
CA LEU A 116 -12.19 -11.22 0.19
C LEU A 116 -12.32 -12.74 0.38
N VAL A 117 -11.46 -13.35 1.20
CA VAL A 117 -11.58 -14.77 1.57
C VAL A 117 -12.91 -15.04 2.27
N LEU A 118 -13.32 -14.16 3.21
CA LEU A 118 -14.59 -14.33 3.94
C LEU A 118 -15.82 -14.13 3.06
N LEU A 119 -15.76 -13.27 2.05
CA LEU A 119 -16.85 -13.06 1.09
C LEU A 119 -16.95 -14.18 0.07
N SER A 120 -15.84 -14.85 -0.24
CA SER A 120 -15.80 -15.97 -1.17
C SER A 120 -16.48 -17.19 -0.52
N SER A 121 -17.44 -17.79 -1.19
CA SER A 121 -18.19 -18.93 -0.68
C SER A 121 -18.36 -20.03 -1.74
N ARG A 122 -18.31 -21.30 -1.31
CA ARG A 122 -18.63 -22.48 -2.12
C ARG A 122 -17.87 -22.64 -3.44
N GLY A 123 -16.60 -22.16 -3.48
CA GLY A 123 -15.74 -22.28 -4.66
C GLY A 123 -15.84 -21.10 -5.65
N GLU A 124 -16.68 -20.12 -5.39
CA GLU A 124 -16.70 -18.86 -6.13
C GLU A 124 -15.91 -17.80 -5.38
N GLU A 125 -14.83 -17.30 -5.97
CA GLU A 125 -14.05 -16.21 -5.41
C GLU A 125 -14.64 -14.86 -5.84
N VAL A 126 -14.66 -13.91 -4.89
CA VAL A 126 -14.98 -12.50 -5.18
C VAL A 126 -13.76 -11.88 -5.84
N GLU A 127 -13.84 -11.60 -7.13
CA GLU A 127 -12.72 -11.09 -7.92
C GLU A 127 -12.98 -9.74 -8.55
N GLU A 128 -14.20 -9.51 -9.04
CA GLU A 128 -14.55 -8.27 -9.72
C GLU A 128 -15.11 -7.23 -8.75
N LEU A 129 -14.90 -5.95 -9.08
CA LEU A 129 -15.45 -4.85 -8.29
C LEU A 129 -16.97 -4.92 -8.20
N GLU A 130 -17.63 -5.35 -9.28
CA GLU A 130 -19.09 -5.49 -9.34
C GLU A 130 -19.63 -6.54 -8.35
N ASP A 131 -18.84 -7.52 -7.91
CA ASP A 131 -19.24 -8.53 -6.93
C ASP A 131 -19.52 -7.91 -5.55
N LEU A 132 -18.94 -6.73 -5.27
CA LEU A 132 -19.20 -5.97 -4.06
C LEU A 132 -20.52 -5.19 -4.10
N ARG A 133 -21.16 -5.10 -5.26
CA ARG A 133 -22.38 -4.30 -5.42
C ARG A 133 -23.49 -4.78 -4.51
N GLY A 134 -24.08 -3.84 -3.79
CA GLY A 134 -25.16 -4.12 -2.84
C GLY A 134 -24.71 -4.87 -1.57
N LEU A 135 -23.41 -4.89 -1.27
CA LEU A 135 -22.89 -5.51 -0.05
C LEU A 135 -23.50 -4.89 1.21
N TRP A 136 -23.79 -3.59 1.19
CA TRP A 136 -24.45 -2.89 2.28
C TRP A 136 -25.83 -3.46 2.61
N GLN A 137 -26.63 -3.82 1.60
CA GLN A 137 -27.96 -4.40 1.80
C GLN A 137 -27.89 -5.85 2.27
N ARG A 138 -26.87 -6.61 1.80
CA ARG A 138 -26.69 -8.02 2.15
C ARG A 138 -26.05 -8.23 3.51
N SER A 139 -25.05 -7.42 3.84
CA SER A 139 -24.23 -7.55 5.04
C SER A 139 -23.61 -6.22 5.45
N PRO A 140 -24.36 -5.35 6.17
CA PRO A 140 -23.89 -3.99 6.52
C PRO A 140 -22.58 -3.98 7.30
N TRP A 141 -22.38 -4.98 8.16
CA TRP A 141 -21.15 -5.08 8.96
C TRP A 141 -19.91 -5.32 8.08
N PHE A 142 -20.01 -6.22 7.12
CA PHE A 142 -18.91 -6.45 6.18
C PHE A 142 -18.65 -5.24 5.28
N ALA A 143 -19.70 -4.57 4.83
CA ALA A 143 -19.57 -3.33 4.07
C ALA A 143 -18.84 -2.25 4.87
N LEU A 144 -19.19 -2.06 6.15
CA LEU A 144 -18.53 -1.11 7.03
C LEU A 144 -17.05 -1.44 7.21
N MET A 145 -16.69 -2.70 7.43
CA MET A 145 -15.29 -3.12 7.55
C MET A 145 -14.49 -2.81 6.28
N MET A 146 -15.08 -3.09 5.09
CA MET A 146 -14.44 -2.77 3.81
C MET A 146 -14.24 -1.26 3.65
N VAL A 147 -15.24 -0.45 3.99
CA VAL A 147 -15.15 1.01 3.96
C VAL A 147 -14.01 1.49 4.86
N LEU A 148 -13.92 1.01 6.10
CA LEU A 148 -12.87 1.39 7.04
C LEU A 148 -11.46 1.04 6.51
N LEU A 149 -11.31 -0.15 5.90
CA LEU A 149 -10.04 -0.55 5.28
C LEU A 149 -9.68 0.35 4.10
N MET A 150 -10.62 0.65 3.20
CA MET A 150 -10.38 1.53 2.05
C MET A 150 -10.05 2.96 2.49
N VAL A 151 -10.79 3.51 3.45
CA VAL A 151 -10.54 4.86 4.01
C VAL A 151 -9.18 4.92 4.70
N SER A 152 -8.76 3.85 5.38
CA SER A 152 -7.43 3.76 5.96
C SER A 152 -6.33 3.73 4.88
N MET A 153 -6.53 2.99 3.78
CA MET A 153 -5.59 2.97 2.64
C MET A 153 -5.49 4.32 1.92
N ILE A 154 -6.60 5.06 1.82
CA ILE A 154 -6.59 6.46 1.35
C ILE A 154 -5.69 7.31 2.25
N GLY A 155 -5.72 7.07 3.56
CA GLY A 155 -5.00 7.86 4.55
C GLY A 155 -5.83 9.04 5.05
N VAL A 156 -7.07 8.80 5.46
CA VAL A 156 -7.96 9.80 6.06
C VAL A 156 -7.90 9.68 7.59
N PRO A 157 -7.74 10.79 8.34
CA PRO A 157 -7.83 10.77 9.81
C PRO A 157 -9.21 10.26 10.27
N PRO A 158 -9.28 9.57 11.40
CA PRO A 158 -8.26 9.23 12.38
C PRO A 158 -7.60 7.85 12.17
N LEU A 159 -7.67 7.26 10.98
CA LEU A 159 -7.22 5.90 10.73
C LEU A 159 -5.69 5.80 10.61
N ALA A 160 -5.15 4.59 10.86
CA ALA A 160 -3.72 4.35 10.94
C ALA A 160 -2.96 4.67 9.65
N GLY A 161 -3.58 4.49 8.48
CA GLY A 161 -3.00 4.82 7.18
C GLY A 161 -2.66 6.31 7.02
N PHE A 162 -3.42 7.22 7.66
CA PHE A 162 -3.09 8.64 7.69
C PHE A 162 -1.75 8.87 8.42
N TYR A 163 -1.59 8.33 9.61
CA TYR A 163 -0.36 8.51 10.40
C TYR A 163 0.85 7.88 9.71
N ALA A 164 0.67 6.74 9.04
CA ALA A 164 1.72 6.12 8.26
C ALA A 164 2.24 7.03 7.15
N LYS A 165 1.35 7.63 6.36
CA LYS A 165 1.70 8.60 5.32
C LYS A 165 2.30 9.87 5.90
N TRP A 166 1.69 10.38 6.97
CA TRP A 166 2.15 11.60 7.64
C TRP A 166 3.60 11.48 8.11
N TRP A 167 3.98 10.38 8.76
CA TRP A 167 5.33 10.19 9.26
C TRP A 167 6.36 10.10 8.14
N VAL A 168 6.04 9.43 7.04
CA VAL A 168 6.94 9.41 5.86
C VAL A 168 7.09 10.80 5.26
N LEU A 169 5.98 11.55 5.10
CA LEU A 169 6.02 12.91 4.57
C LEU A 169 6.81 13.85 5.49
N SER A 170 6.61 13.75 6.81
CA SER A 170 7.37 14.55 7.79
C SER A 170 8.86 14.27 7.70
N ALA A 171 9.27 13.00 7.64
CA ALA A 171 10.68 12.63 7.50
C ALA A 171 11.31 13.15 6.21
N LEU A 172 10.57 13.18 5.09
CA LEU A 172 11.05 13.77 3.84
C LEU A 172 11.21 15.28 3.95
N LEU A 173 10.28 15.98 4.61
CA LEU A 173 10.36 17.44 4.80
C LEU A 173 11.52 17.81 5.71
N GLU A 174 11.76 17.07 6.79
CA GLU A 174 12.90 17.26 7.70
C GLU A 174 14.25 17.01 7.02
N ALA A 175 14.27 16.14 5.99
CA ALA A 175 15.45 15.85 5.17
C ALA A 175 15.55 16.75 3.92
N ASP A 176 14.79 17.84 3.83
CA ASP A 176 14.77 18.80 2.71
C ASP A 176 14.31 18.22 1.35
N TYR A 177 13.69 17.03 1.32
CA TYR A 177 13.13 16.41 0.12
C TYR A 177 11.69 16.88 -0.20
N VAL A 178 11.46 18.20 -0.19
CA VAL A 178 10.14 18.83 -0.40
C VAL A 178 9.50 18.37 -1.72
N GLY A 179 10.28 18.27 -2.80
CA GLY A 179 9.79 17.82 -4.11
C GLY A 179 9.22 16.40 -4.09
N LEU A 180 9.90 15.47 -3.41
CA LEU A 180 9.41 14.09 -3.25
C LEU A 180 8.18 14.01 -2.35
N ALA A 181 8.12 14.82 -1.30
CA ALA A 181 6.95 14.91 -0.44
C ALA A 181 5.71 15.40 -1.22
N LEU A 182 5.87 16.39 -2.10
CA LEU A 182 4.79 16.87 -2.98
C LEU A 182 4.33 15.78 -3.97
N VAL A 183 5.26 15.06 -4.61
CA VAL A 183 4.93 13.94 -5.50
C VAL A 183 4.15 12.86 -4.74
N ALA A 184 4.58 12.50 -3.54
CA ALA A 184 3.90 11.51 -2.70
C ALA A 184 2.49 11.98 -2.29
N LEU A 185 2.33 13.24 -1.96
CA LEU A 185 1.03 13.84 -1.61
C LEU A 185 0.07 13.77 -2.80
N VAL A 186 0.50 14.20 -3.99
CA VAL A 186 -0.29 14.11 -5.23
C VAL A 186 -0.65 12.66 -5.55
N ALA A 187 0.31 11.74 -5.45
CA ALA A 187 0.08 10.32 -5.66
C ALA A 187 -0.96 9.75 -4.68
N SER A 188 -0.96 10.23 -3.42
CA SER A 188 -1.96 9.83 -2.42
C SER A 188 -3.37 10.28 -2.80
N VAL A 189 -3.51 11.50 -3.33
CA VAL A 189 -4.80 12.03 -3.82
C VAL A 189 -5.30 11.23 -5.02
N ILE A 190 -4.42 10.93 -5.97
CA ILE A 190 -4.75 10.08 -7.13
C ILE A 190 -5.21 8.69 -6.65
N GLY A 191 -4.50 8.12 -5.68
CA GLY A 191 -4.84 6.83 -5.08
C GLY A 191 -6.22 6.79 -4.41
N ALA A 192 -6.68 7.90 -3.86
CA ALA A 192 -8.01 7.98 -3.25
C ALA A 192 -9.13 7.61 -4.24
N TYR A 193 -8.97 7.89 -5.53
CA TYR A 193 -9.99 7.66 -6.55
C TYR A 193 -10.44 6.19 -6.63
N TYR A 194 -9.51 5.24 -6.77
CA TYR A 194 -9.89 3.84 -6.94
C TYR A 194 -10.40 3.20 -5.63
N TYR A 195 -9.96 3.66 -4.48
CA TYR A 195 -10.53 3.24 -3.19
C TYR A 195 -11.94 3.77 -2.98
N LEU A 196 -12.18 5.04 -3.33
CA LEU A 196 -13.54 5.63 -3.30
C LEU A 196 -14.48 4.92 -4.28
N ARG A 197 -13.96 4.44 -5.42
CA ARG A 197 -14.73 3.62 -6.36
C ARG A 197 -15.24 2.34 -5.71
N VAL A 198 -14.41 1.66 -4.90
CA VAL A 198 -14.84 0.48 -4.13
C VAL A 198 -15.92 0.83 -3.11
N ILE A 199 -15.76 1.95 -2.40
CA ILE A 199 -16.71 2.40 -1.37
C ILE A 199 -18.09 2.74 -1.98
N ARG A 200 -18.12 3.21 -3.21
CA ARG A 200 -19.34 3.60 -3.90
C ARG A 200 -20.21 2.42 -4.36
N LEU A 201 -19.68 1.23 -4.49
CA LEU A 201 -20.40 0.01 -4.94
C LEU A 201 -21.27 -0.59 -3.83
#